data_fc1fcfa753e3eff8314cef37c7882e07
#
_entry.id   fc1fcfa753e3eff8314cef37c7882e07
#
_cell.length_a   1.000
_cell.length_b   1.000
_cell.length_c   1.000
_cell.angle_alpha   90.00
_cell.angle_beta   90.00
_cell.angle_gamma   90.00
#
_symmetry.space_group_name_H-M   'P 1'
#
loop_
_entity.id
_entity.type
_entity.pdbx_description
1 polymer ?
#
loop_
_entity_poly.entity_id
_entity_poly.type
_entity_poly.pdbx_seq_one_letter_code
_entity_poly.pdbx_strand_id
1 'polypeptide(L)'
;MEKLRTTILNNDDVEKKIARIAFQIIEEYYEDKELLIVGISKNGFLLAGKIAKLVQRDLPKSTINLMELTINKRNPLKENVTISPNLSFGNKKVILVDDVLNSGKTLMQAASYIVSKDIKKMNTVVLVDRRHRNFPIKADWVGLTLSTTIQEHINVEILKNDISVYLE
;
A
#
# COMPACT_ATOMS: atom_id res chain seq x y z
N MET A 1 24.17 18.60 12.35
CA MET A 1 24.52 18.01 11.04
C MET A 1 23.22 17.80 10.28
N GLU A 2 23.03 18.50 9.19
CA GLU A 2 21.93 18.17 8.28
C GLU A 2 22.15 16.74 7.77
N LYS A 3 21.17 15.87 8.01
CA LYS A 3 21.17 14.54 7.36
C LYS A 3 21.15 14.78 5.85
N LEU A 4 22.12 14.25 5.16
CA LEU A 4 22.13 14.21 3.71
C LEU A 4 20.86 13.48 3.24
N ARG A 5 19.97 14.23 2.62
CA ARG A 5 18.71 13.73 2.09
C ARG A 5 18.83 13.63 0.58
N THR A 6 18.69 12.42 0.06
CA THR A 6 18.77 12.17 -1.38
C THR A 6 17.39 11.85 -1.94
N THR A 7 16.96 12.57 -2.96
CA THR A 7 15.71 12.25 -3.67
C THR A 7 15.88 10.97 -4.48
N ILE A 8 15.07 9.97 -4.20
CA ILE A 8 15.03 8.69 -4.91
C ILE A 8 13.97 8.71 -6.01
N LEU A 9 12.78 9.20 -5.68
CA LEU A 9 11.67 9.42 -6.63
C LEU A 9 11.08 10.79 -6.40
N ASN A 10 10.99 11.59 -7.44
CA ASN A 10 10.18 12.81 -7.44
C ASN A 10 8.70 12.48 -7.71
N ASN A 11 7.83 13.47 -7.66
CA ASN A 11 6.39 13.26 -7.87
C ASN A 11 6.07 12.64 -9.23
N ASP A 12 6.72 13.08 -10.30
CA ASP A 12 6.49 12.52 -11.65
C ASP A 12 6.88 11.05 -11.74
N ASP A 13 7.99 10.67 -11.10
CA ASP A 13 8.43 9.28 -11.02
C ASP A 13 7.42 8.44 -10.26
N VAL A 14 6.93 8.94 -9.13
CA VAL A 14 5.90 8.26 -8.32
C VAL A 14 4.61 8.10 -9.10
N GLU A 15 4.12 9.13 -9.78
CA GLU A 15 2.89 9.05 -10.60
C GLU A 15 3.02 7.99 -11.71
N LYS A 16 4.17 7.87 -12.35
CA LYS A 16 4.44 6.80 -13.34
C LYS A 16 4.39 5.40 -12.71
N LYS A 17 4.95 5.24 -11.49
CA LYS A 17 4.88 3.97 -10.75
C LYS A 17 3.45 3.61 -10.37
N ILE A 18 2.69 4.59 -9.87
CA ILE A 18 1.28 4.42 -9.52
C ILE A 18 0.45 4.03 -10.75
N ALA A 19 0.66 4.70 -11.89
CA ALA A 19 -0.04 4.38 -13.13
C ALA A 19 0.25 2.94 -13.58
N ARG A 20 1.50 2.51 -13.55
CA ARG A 20 1.88 1.12 -13.89
C ARG A 20 1.22 0.10 -12.96
N ILE A 21 1.24 0.35 -11.65
CA ILE A 21 0.58 -0.52 -10.67
C ILE A 21 -0.93 -0.58 -10.92
N ALA A 22 -1.56 0.57 -11.18
CA ALA A 22 -2.99 0.61 -11.51
C ALA A 22 -3.32 -0.23 -12.75
N PHE A 23 -2.52 -0.17 -13.81
CA PHE A 23 -2.70 -1.03 -14.99
C PHE A 23 -2.55 -2.52 -14.68
N GLN A 24 -1.59 -2.90 -13.85
CA GLN A 24 -1.42 -4.30 -13.41
C GLN A 24 -2.65 -4.78 -12.61
N ILE A 25 -3.23 -3.92 -11.78
CA ILE A 25 -4.48 -4.21 -11.06
C ILE A 25 -5.65 -4.37 -12.05
N ILE A 26 -5.77 -3.47 -13.01
CA ILE A 26 -6.82 -3.50 -14.03
C ILE A 26 -6.75 -4.80 -14.84
N GLU A 27 -5.56 -5.22 -15.27
CA GLU A 27 -5.35 -6.49 -15.98
C GLU A 27 -5.80 -7.71 -15.16
N GLU A 28 -5.48 -7.73 -13.87
CA GLU A 28 -5.83 -8.84 -12.98
C GLU A 28 -7.33 -8.89 -12.65
N TYR A 29 -8.01 -7.73 -12.61
CA TYR A 29 -9.36 -7.58 -12.06
C TYR A 29 -10.39 -7.02 -13.04
N TYR A 30 -10.13 -7.04 -14.35
CA TYR A 30 -11.01 -6.40 -15.34
C TYR A 30 -12.43 -7.00 -15.43
N GLU A 31 -12.59 -8.28 -15.05
CA GLU A 31 -13.90 -8.96 -15.02
C GLU A 31 -14.62 -8.82 -13.68
N ASP A 32 -13.97 -8.28 -12.67
CA ASP A 32 -14.54 -8.20 -11.32
C ASP A 32 -15.49 -7.01 -11.18
N LYS A 33 -16.65 -7.28 -10.59
CA LYS A 33 -17.69 -6.26 -10.36
C LYS A 33 -17.43 -5.40 -9.14
N GLU A 34 -16.63 -5.90 -8.20
CA GLU A 34 -16.30 -5.22 -6.95
C GLU A 34 -14.89 -5.53 -6.51
N LEU A 35 -14.19 -4.52 -6.03
CA LEU A 35 -12.84 -4.61 -5.49
C LEU A 35 -12.70 -3.73 -4.26
N LEU A 36 -12.11 -4.26 -3.19
CA LEU A 36 -11.74 -3.48 -2.01
C LEU A 36 -10.28 -3.08 -2.11
N ILE A 37 -9.98 -1.79 -2.00
CA ILE A 37 -8.62 -1.27 -1.90
C ILE A 37 -8.44 -0.74 -0.48
N VAL A 38 -7.53 -1.33 0.27
CA VAL A 38 -7.28 -1.03 1.69
C VAL A 38 -5.89 -0.44 1.82
N GLY A 39 -5.80 0.82 2.21
CA GLY A 39 -4.53 1.49 2.48
C GLY A 39 -4.18 1.44 3.97
N ILE A 40 -2.92 1.13 4.28
CA ILE A 40 -2.42 1.08 5.66
C ILE A 40 -2.01 2.48 6.09
N SER A 41 -2.61 2.97 7.21
CA SER A 41 -2.30 4.26 7.82
C SER A 41 -2.37 5.43 6.83
N LYS A 42 -1.77 6.58 7.17
CA LYS A 42 -1.90 7.80 6.36
C LYS A 42 -1.31 7.64 4.96
N ASN A 43 -0.04 7.27 4.84
CA ASN A 43 0.65 7.24 3.56
C ASN A 43 0.13 6.13 2.65
N GLY A 44 -0.05 4.92 3.18
CA GLY A 44 -0.63 3.81 2.43
C GLY A 44 -2.06 4.09 1.97
N PHE A 45 -2.86 4.78 2.80
CA PHE A 45 -4.21 5.20 2.43
C PHE A 45 -4.23 6.27 1.31
N LEU A 46 -3.36 7.27 1.38
CA LEU A 46 -3.25 8.29 0.33
C LEU A 46 -2.79 7.67 -1.00
N LEU A 47 -1.82 6.75 -0.95
CA LEU A 47 -1.37 5.98 -2.11
C LEU A 47 -2.50 5.12 -2.68
N ALA A 48 -3.22 4.40 -1.81
CA ALA A 48 -4.38 3.59 -2.18
C ALA A 48 -5.48 4.43 -2.86
N GLY A 49 -5.71 5.65 -2.37
CA GLY A 49 -6.66 6.59 -2.97
C GLY A 49 -6.30 6.99 -4.40
N LYS A 50 -5.03 7.26 -4.68
CA LYS A 50 -4.55 7.55 -6.05
C LYS A 50 -4.72 6.33 -6.96
N ILE A 51 -4.36 5.14 -6.49
CA ILE A 51 -4.55 3.88 -7.23
C ILE A 51 -6.04 3.64 -7.49
N ALA A 52 -6.89 3.73 -6.48
CA ALA A 52 -8.34 3.51 -6.59
C ALA A 52 -8.99 4.44 -7.62
N LYS A 53 -8.57 5.71 -7.65
CA LYS A 53 -9.05 6.69 -8.63
C LYS A 53 -8.72 6.29 -10.07
N LEU A 54 -7.51 5.82 -10.33
CA LEU A 54 -7.11 5.36 -11.66
C LEU A 54 -7.84 4.07 -12.06
N VAL A 55 -7.93 3.11 -11.15
CA VAL A 55 -8.64 1.84 -11.38
C VAL A 55 -10.12 2.09 -11.65
N GLN A 56 -10.78 2.95 -10.86
CA GLN A 56 -12.21 3.29 -11.07
C GLN A 56 -12.45 4.00 -12.41
N ARG A 57 -11.53 4.87 -12.83
CA ARG A 57 -11.61 5.54 -14.14
C ARG A 57 -11.66 4.55 -15.30
N ASP A 58 -10.80 3.52 -15.25
CA ASP A 58 -10.59 2.58 -16.33
C ASP A 58 -11.48 1.31 -16.19
N LEU A 59 -12.07 1.09 -15.00
CA LEU A 59 -13.11 0.07 -14.73
C LEU A 59 -14.43 0.73 -14.29
N PRO A 60 -15.10 1.50 -15.16
CA PRO A 60 -16.28 2.29 -14.76
C PRO A 60 -17.50 1.44 -14.38
N LYS A 61 -17.53 0.17 -14.77
CA LYS A 61 -18.62 -0.77 -14.42
C LYS A 61 -18.38 -1.52 -13.10
N SER A 62 -17.20 -1.41 -12.55
CA SER A 62 -16.82 -2.04 -11.28
C SER A 62 -17.00 -1.06 -10.13
N THR A 63 -17.34 -1.57 -8.95
CA THR A 63 -17.37 -0.78 -7.72
C THR A 63 -16.04 -0.89 -7.02
N ILE A 64 -15.30 0.21 -6.93
CA ILE A 64 -14.01 0.27 -6.23
C ILE A 64 -14.23 0.95 -4.89
N ASN A 65 -14.13 0.18 -3.82
CA ASN A 65 -14.27 0.67 -2.44
C ASN A 65 -12.90 0.93 -1.84
N LEU A 66 -12.70 2.13 -1.31
CA LEU A 66 -11.47 2.54 -0.63
C LEU A 66 -11.67 2.52 0.88
N MET A 67 -10.75 1.89 1.60
CA MET A 67 -10.78 1.76 3.06
C MET A 67 -9.42 2.11 3.65
N GLU A 68 -9.42 2.71 4.83
CA GLU A 68 -8.22 2.93 5.63
C GLU A 68 -8.12 1.88 6.74
N LEU A 69 -6.98 1.23 6.85
CA LEU A 69 -6.63 0.32 7.93
C LEU A 69 -5.56 0.98 8.81
N THR A 70 -5.88 1.20 10.07
CA THR A 70 -4.96 1.78 11.04
C THR A 70 -4.48 0.71 12.01
N ILE A 71 -3.16 0.60 12.14
CA ILE A 71 -2.49 -0.28 13.11
C ILE A 71 -1.70 0.59 14.06
N ASN A 72 -1.88 0.39 15.36
CA ASN A 72 -1.03 1.04 16.33
C ASN A 72 0.33 0.34 16.40
N LYS A 73 1.37 1.03 15.95
CA LYS A 73 2.74 0.50 15.90
C LYS A 73 3.41 0.33 17.27
N ARG A 74 2.87 0.98 18.32
CA ARG A 74 3.51 0.99 19.67
C ARG A 74 3.15 -0.21 20.53
N ASN A 75 1.99 -0.83 20.32
CA ASN A 75 1.56 -1.99 21.10
C ASN A 75 0.75 -2.99 20.26
N PRO A 76 1.41 -3.77 19.39
CA PRO A 76 0.75 -4.63 18.41
C PRO A 76 -0.09 -5.75 19.06
N LEU A 77 0.15 -6.07 20.32
CA LEU A 77 -0.56 -7.14 21.05
C LEU A 77 -1.81 -6.65 21.81
N LYS A 78 -1.97 -5.34 22.00
CA LYS A 78 -3.04 -4.76 22.81
C LYS A 78 -4.00 -3.87 22.06
N GLU A 79 -3.71 -3.47 20.84
CA GLU A 79 -4.49 -2.48 20.14
C GLU A 79 -5.17 -3.02 18.90
N ASN A 80 -6.45 -2.71 18.83
CA ASN A 80 -7.32 -3.13 17.75
C ASN A 80 -6.89 -2.48 16.43
N VAL A 81 -6.75 -3.30 15.42
CA VAL A 81 -6.75 -2.83 14.02
C VAL A 81 -8.12 -2.20 13.78
N THR A 82 -8.13 -0.96 13.30
CA THR A 82 -9.36 -0.27 12.92
C THR A 82 -9.43 -0.09 11.41
N ILE A 83 -10.64 -0.21 10.87
CA ILE A 83 -10.92 -0.02 9.44
C ILE A 83 -12.05 0.98 9.28
N SER A 84 -11.89 1.93 8.38
CA SER A 84 -12.88 2.95 8.04
C SER A 84 -12.94 3.20 6.52
N PRO A 85 -14.13 3.24 5.91
CA PRO A 85 -15.41 2.81 6.45
C PRO A 85 -15.43 1.30 6.75
N ASN A 86 -16.25 0.86 7.68
CA ASN A 86 -16.35 -0.56 8.04
C ASN A 86 -17.29 -1.30 7.07
N LEU A 87 -16.78 -1.64 5.89
CA LEU A 87 -17.48 -2.40 4.88
C LEU A 87 -17.27 -3.91 5.08
N SER A 88 -18.19 -4.72 4.58
CA SER A 88 -18.07 -6.17 4.61
C SER A 88 -16.94 -6.65 3.71
N PHE A 89 -16.11 -7.55 4.22
CA PHE A 89 -15.03 -8.22 3.48
C PHE A 89 -15.44 -9.56 2.87
N GLY A 90 -16.46 -10.21 3.46
CA GLY A 90 -16.81 -11.59 3.15
C GLY A 90 -16.86 -11.91 1.65
N ASN A 91 -16.09 -12.93 1.25
CA ASN A 91 -15.96 -13.43 -0.11
C ASN A 91 -15.54 -12.37 -1.16
N LYS A 92 -14.90 -11.26 -0.74
CA LYS A 92 -14.44 -10.20 -1.64
C LYS A 92 -12.95 -10.32 -1.96
N LYS A 93 -12.55 -9.69 -3.06
CA LYS A 93 -11.16 -9.55 -3.44
C LYS A 93 -10.62 -8.22 -2.89
N VAL A 94 -9.44 -8.27 -2.31
CA VAL A 94 -8.84 -7.15 -1.57
C VAL A 94 -7.46 -6.84 -2.14
N ILE A 95 -7.15 -5.56 -2.27
CA ILE A 95 -5.79 -5.05 -2.51
C ILE A 95 -5.35 -4.28 -1.29
N LEU A 96 -4.32 -4.76 -0.64
CA LEU A 96 -3.70 -4.14 0.52
C LEU A 96 -2.51 -3.28 0.10
N VAL A 97 -2.52 -2.01 0.46
CA VAL A 97 -1.55 -1.00 0.01
C VAL A 97 -0.80 -0.40 1.18
N ASP A 98 0.51 -0.36 1.09
CA ASP A 98 1.40 0.37 2.00
C ASP A 98 2.41 1.22 1.21
N ASP A 99 3.05 2.18 1.85
CA ASP A 99 4.06 3.03 1.21
C ASP A 99 5.42 2.33 1.11
N VAL A 100 5.95 1.81 2.21
CA VAL A 100 7.28 1.20 2.27
C VAL A 100 7.23 -0.17 2.94
N LEU A 101 7.73 -1.19 2.25
CA LEU A 101 7.97 -2.50 2.81
C LEU A 101 9.38 -2.54 3.40
N ASN A 102 9.47 -2.43 4.71
CA ASN A 102 10.70 -2.56 5.49
C ASN A 102 10.86 -4.00 6.02
N SER A 103 10.67 -4.22 7.30
CA SER A 103 10.74 -5.54 7.94
C SER A 103 9.62 -6.49 7.50
N GLY A 104 8.53 -5.98 6.98
CA GLY A 104 7.32 -6.73 6.65
C GLY A 104 6.34 -6.91 7.80
N LYS A 105 6.67 -6.45 9.02
CA LYS A 105 5.83 -6.63 10.20
C LYS A 105 4.44 -5.99 10.05
N THR A 106 4.39 -4.74 9.64
CA THR A 106 3.13 -4.00 9.46
C THR A 106 2.26 -4.62 8.37
N LEU A 107 2.85 -4.92 7.21
CA LEU A 107 2.13 -5.54 6.09
C LEU A 107 1.59 -6.92 6.48
N MET A 108 2.37 -7.72 7.20
CA MET A 108 1.96 -9.06 7.64
C MET A 108 0.83 -9.00 8.68
N GLN A 109 0.88 -8.05 9.63
CA GLN A 109 -0.20 -7.84 10.60
C GLN A 109 -1.50 -7.41 9.91
N ALA A 110 -1.43 -6.46 8.99
CA ALA A 110 -2.59 -6.01 8.21
C ALA A 110 -3.16 -7.16 7.37
N ALA A 111 -2.29 -7.92 6.68
CA ALA A 111 -2.70 -9.07 5.90
C ALA A 111 -3.39 -10.13 6.76
N SER A 112 -2.85 -10.47 7.91
CA SER A 112 -3.43 -11.42 8.87
C SER A 112 -4.83 -10.98 9.32
N TYR A 113 -4.98 -9.70 9.65
CA TYR A 113 -6.28 -9.16 10.04
C TYR A 113 -7.32 -9.28 8.90
N ILE A 114 -6.94 -8.93 7.68
CA ILE A 114 -7.84 -8.99 6.52
C ILE A 114 -8.20 -10.44 6.18
N VAL A 115 -7.24 -11.36 6.21
CA VAL A 115 -7.48 -12.80 5.95
C VAL A 115 -8.48 -13.39 6.94
N SER A 116 -8.47 -12.92 8.20
CA SER A 116 -9.44 -13.35 9.21
C SER A 116 -10.90 -12.94 8.91
N LYS A 117 -11.13 -12.10 7.90
CA LYS A 117 -12.45 -11.60 7.48
C LYS A 117 -13.10 -12.43 6.36
N ASP A 118 -12.64 -13.63 6.13
CA ASP A 118 -13.20 -14.56 5.13
C ASP A 118 -13.23 -13.96 3.70
N ILE A 119 -12.12 -13.38 3.28
CA ILE A 119 -11.94 -12.82 1.95
C ILE A 119 -11.72 -13.93 0.89
N LYS A 120 -12.01 -13.63 -0.37
CA LYS A 120 -11.80 -14.55 -1.49
C LYS A 120 -10.34 -14.57 -1.97
N LYS A 121 -9.71 -13.41 -2.04
CA LYS A 121 -8.34 -13.22 -2.55
C LYS A 121 -7.76 -11.92 -2.02
N MET A 122 -6.45 -11.88 -1.81
CA MET A 122 -5.74 -10.65 -1.50
C MET A 122 -4.47 -10.55 -2.35
N ASN A 123 -4.23 -9.36 -2.88
CA ASN A 123 -2.93 -8.94 -3.41
C ASN A 123 -2.40 -7.75 -2.60
N THR A 124 -1.10 -7.55 -2.66
CA THR A 124 -0.41 -6.51 -1.91
C THR A 124 0.36 -5.57 -2.83
N VAL A 125 0.35 -4.29 -2.48
CA VAL A 125 1.04 -3.20 -3.20
C VAL A 125 1.91 -2.43 -2.23
N VAL A 126 3.12 -2.12 -2.63
CA VAL A 126 3.96 -1.13 -1.95
C VAL A 126 4.63 -0.21 -2.96
N LEU A 127 4.84 1.05 -2.59
CA LEU A 127 5.57 1.98 -3.45
C LEU A 127 7.06 1.63 -3.49
N VAL A 128 7.65 1.33 -2.33
CA VAL A 128 9.07 0.97 -2.22
C VAL A 128 9.25 -0.31 -1.40
N ASP A 129 10.01 -1.27 -1.95
CA ASP A 129 10.50 -2.45 -1.22
C ASP A 129 11.99 -2.31 -0.93
N ARG A 130 12.36 -2.22 0.35
CA ARG A 130 13.75 -2.10 0.82
C ARG A 130 14.51 -3.42 0.88
N ARG A 131 13.85 -4.56 0.74
CA ARG A 131 14.41 -5.91 0.90
C ARG A 131 15.00 -6.23 2.29
N HIS A 132 14.68 -5.46 3.32
CA HIS A 132 15.11 -5.69 4.71
C HIS A 132 14.08 -6.48 5.52
N ARG A 133 13.66 -7.64 5.01
CA ARG A 133 12.59 -8.41 5.63
C ARG A 133 13.07 -9.20 6.83
N ASN A 134 12.32 -9.09 7.93
CA ASN A 134 12.41 -9.97 9.10
C ASN A 134 11.19 -10.91 9.17
N PHE A 135 10.17 -10.67 8.36
CA PHE A 135 8.94 -11.46 8.30
C PHE A 135 8.69 -11.97 6.88
N PRO A 136 8.10 -13.18 6.72
CA PRO A 136 7.98 -13.85 5.43
C PRO A 136 6.80 -13.31 4.61
N ILE A 137 6.85 -12.06 4.20
CA ILE A 137 5.85 -11.44 3.33
C ILE A 137 6.51 -10.70 2.18
N LYS A 138 5.87 -10.73 1.02
CA LYS A 138 6.25 -9.99 -0.18
C LYS A 138 5.08 -9.16 -0.66
N ALA A 139 5.36 -8.08 -1.39
CA ALA A 139 4.34 -7.39 -2.15
C ALA A 139 4.25 -7.99 -3.56
N ASP A 140 3.03 -8.12 -4.09
CA ASP A 140 2.79 -8.60 -5.45
C ASP A 140 3.17 -7.55 -6.48
N TRP A 141 2.84 -6.30 -6.21
CA TRP A 141 3.17 -5.17 -7.07
C TRP A 141 3.99 -4.13 -6.29
N VAL A 142 5.13 -3.77 -6.87
CA VAL A 142 6.13 -2.90 -6.26
C VAL A 142 6.44 -1.75 -7.21
N GLY A 143 6.42 -0.52 -6.71
CA GLY A 143 6.83 0.66 -7.46
C GLY A 143 8.32 0.65 -7.76
N LEU A 144 9.13 0.55 -6.72
CA LEU A 144 10.59 0.49 -6.79
C LEU A 144 11.14 -0.49 -5.76
N THR A 145 12.05 -1.34 -6.18
CA THR A 145 12.86 -2.16 -5.27
C THR A 145 14.23 -1.53 -5.10
N LEU A 146 14.64 -1.30 -3.86
CA LEU A 146 15.88 -0.63 -3.50
C LEU A 146 16.56 -1.36 -2.35
N SER A 147 17.81 -1.77 -2.54
CA SER A 147 18.62 -2.30 -1.44
C SER A 147 19.31 -1.13 -0.73
N THR A 148 19.05 -0.98 0.56
CA THR A 148 19.65 0.06 1.41
C THR A 148 20.49 -0.57 2.50
N THR A 149 21.38 0.21 3.11
CA THR A 149 22.09 -0.20 4.33
C THR A 149 21.14 -0.17 5.54
N ILE A 150 21.56 -0.76 6.66
CA ILE A 150 20.79 -0.77 7.92
C ILE A 150 20.59 0.64 8.47
N GLN A 151 21.53 1.54 8.21
CA GLN A 151 21.53 2.92 8.71
C GLN A 151 20.70 3.89 7.85
N GLU A 152 20.43 3.54 6.60
CA GLU A 152 19.64 4.34 5.69
C GLU A 152 18.16 4.07 5.87
N HIS A 153 17.35 5.11 5.80
CA HIS A 153 15.90 5.04 5.90
C HIS A 153 15.24 5.58 4.63
N ILE A 154 14.18 4.92 4.20
CA ILE A 154 13.31 5.43 3.14
C ILE A 154 12.19 6.22 3.79
N ASN A 155 12.06 7.47 3.39
CA ASN A 155 10.99 8.37 3.82
C ASN A 155 10.11 8.73 2.62
N VAL A 156 8.82 8.44 2.72
CA VAL A 156 7.79 8.84 1.74
C VAL A 156 7.08 10.07 2.28
N GLU A 157 7.26 11.20 1.62
CA GLU A 157 6.57 12.44 1.95
C GLU A 157 5.42 12.68 1.00
N ILE A 158 4.28 13.00 1.59
CA ILE A 158 3.09 13.40 0.87
C ILE A 158 2.71 14.81 1.31
N LEU A 159 2.94 15.77 0.41
CA LEU A 159 2.61 17.17 0.61
C LEU A 159 1.49 17.56 -0.35
N LYS A 160 0.30 17.84 0.19
CA LYS A 160 -0.91 18.06 -0.61
C LYS A 160 -1.20 16.86 -1.52
N ASN A 161 -0.92 16.99 -2.82
CA ASN A 161 -1.10 15.92 -3.81
C ASN A 161 0.21 15.34 -4.32
N ASP A 162 1.34 15.89 -3.93
CA ASP A 162 2.66 15.47 -4.39
C ASP A 162 3.25 14.41 -3.47
N ILE A 163 3.77 13.34 -4.07
CA ILE A 163 4.44 12.26 -3.37
C ILE A 163 5.89 12.23 -3.82
N SER A 164 6.81 12.24 -2.88
CA SER A 164 8.23 12.09 -3.15
C SER A 164 8.87 11.08 -2.20
N VAL A 165 9.90 10.41 -2.65
CA VAL A 165 10.62 9.39 -1.89
C VAL A 165 12.07 9.83 -1.69
N TYR A 166 12.53 9.75 -0.47
CA TYR A 166 13.86 10.16 -0.05
C TYR A 166 14.60 9.05 0.67
N LEU A 167 15.92 9.07 0.52
CA LEU A 167 16.85 8.31 1.35
C LEU A 167 17.47 9.26 2.38
N GLU A 168 17.45 8.88 3.65
CA GLU A 168 17.96 9.65 4.80
C GLU A 168 18.95 8.82 5.64
#